data_0953edcf8bd2a42daad6722416f39345
#
_entry.id   0953edcf8bd2a42daad6722416f39345
#
_cell.length_a   1.000
_cell.length_b   1.000
_cell.length_c   1.000
_cell.angle_alpha   90.00
_cell.angle_beta   90.00
_cell.angle_gamma   90.00
#
_symmetry.space_group_name_H-M   'P 1'
#
loop_
_entity.id
_entity.type
_entity.pdbx_description
1 polymer ?
#
loop_
_entity_poly.entity_id
_entity_poly.type
_entity_poly.pdbx_seq_one_letter_code
_entity_poly.pdbx_strand_id
1 'polypeptide(L)'
;MVQHAPLALSPDALSKCAWRIPDLVAYQHGPDEWWFAPLDDQLPLIRLNRVGFEMLNLMNGHISVGALLEKYGKWVCGPDGYDGQWHLERWALPNYSLCYFGNEPPGGHRHKAKWDLLLQQIREGWSGQEGFEGEQDLEEFHVHDLKDAHRDDAHFDLIETTVSHLFREPTQALGGTTYGRLLLKQLRRLGWFSPKPKVILEIGGGLGYVAREMGKELLPFEKQGITYLCLDVTRLFLDFQLSRATQSGWSCKGTQANGEWLPLKDHSVDVVIDNENMADMTPVRLTRQELQSSQGTTPQHQEALDWIRRMRIPIGGNLPDEVIFNLGPIRFVAELWRILKPGGRAFLTEFGIEDGWPAPVKLPGHTEYEVQYAHLRQAVRWLGFQERYLTLPQFLSMKPATKVLCTGATYTIQRFCQALNKPFSVRAYTETELSQTLGDVLPKLRGCHYHDVADPAWFGLLDFKVLLLEKPGAAPRPSVQQTHGYRWYSQG
;
A
#
# COMPACT_ATOMS: atom_id res chain seq x y z
N MET A 1 -1.19 24.00 -16.19
CA MET A 1 -1.76 22.99 -17.12
C MET A 1 -0.78 22.81 -18.26
N VAL A 2 -0.03 21.72 -18.27
CA VAL A 2 0.77 21.33 -19.42
C VAL A 2 -0.21 20.70 -20.40
N GLN A 3 -0.54 21.39 -21.48
CA GLN A 3 -1.28 20.80 -22.59
C GLN A 3 -0.33 19.80 -23.28
N HIS A 4 -0.45 18.53 -22.96
CA HIS A 4 0.19 17.50 -23.75
C HIS A 4 -0.45 17.50 -25.15
N ALA A 5 0.37 17.68 -26.17
CA ALA A 5 -0.07 17.52 -27.55
C ALA A 5 -0.61 16.09 -27.74
N PRO A 6 -1.70 15.89 -28.51
CA PRO A 6 -2.20 14.55 -28.79
C PRO A 6 -1.08 13.72 -29.43
N LEU A 7 -0.86 12.52 -28.89
CA LEU A 7 0.00 11.52 -29.49
C LEU A 7 -0.62 11.15 -30.84
N ALA A 8 -0.05 11.63 -31.93
CA ALA A 8 -0.43 11.11 -33.24
C ALA A 8 -0.17 9.59 -33.22
N LEU A 9 -1.20 8.79 -33.50
CA LEU A 9 -1.06 7.33 -33.52
C LEU A 9 -0.05 6.96 -34.62
N SER A 10 1.17 6.66 -34.19
CA SER A 10 2.23 6.21 -35.09
C SER A 10 1.88 4.84 -35.69
N PRO A 11 2.45 4.45 -36.85
CA PRO A 11 2.29 3.11 -37.39
C PRO A 11 2.63 2.00 -36.36
N ASP A 12 3.59 2.26 -35.48
CA ASP A 12 3.94 1.35 -34.39
C ASP A 12 2.81 1.23 -33.35
N ALA A 13 2.21 2.34 -32.92
CA ALA A 13 1.07 2.33 -32.01
C ALA A 13 -0.15 1.59 -32.61
N LEU A 14 -0.40 1.73 -33.92
CA LEU A 14 -1.50 1.04 -34.58
C LEU A 14 -1.34 -0.47 -34.62
N SER A 15 -0.10 -0.97 -34.60
CA SER A 15 0.20 -2.42 -34.56
C SER A 15 0.07 -3.04 -33.18
N LYS A 16 0.11 -2.25 -32.12
CA LYS A 16 0.02 -2.72 -30.73
C LYS A 16 -1.40 -3.17 -30.38
N CYS A 17 -1.50 -4.09 -29.44
CA CYS A 17 -2.78 -4.48 -28.87
C CYS A 17 -3.35 -3.34 -28.02
N ALA A 18 -4.66 -3.17 -28.06
CA ALA A 18 -5.37 -2.23 -27.24
C ALA A 18 -5.86 -2.91 -25.95
N TRP A 19 -5.58 -2.30 -24.83
CA TRP A 19 -5.97 -2.78 -23.51
C TRP A 19 -6.81 -1.71 -22.81
N ARG A 20 -7.93 -2.11 -22.27
CA ARG A 20 -8.72 -1.29 -21.37
C ARG A 20 -8.07 -1.29 -19.98
N ILE A 21 -8.16 -0.18 -19.27
CA ILE A 21 -7.80 -0.11 -17.86
C ILE A 21 -8.62 -1.17 -17.07
N PRO A 22 -7.98 -2.00 -16.23
CA PRO A 22 -8.70 -2.91 -15.36
C PRO A 22 -9.72 -2.14 -14.50
N ASP A 23 -10.85 -2.79 -14.21
CA ASP A 23 -11.92 -2.22 -13.36
C ASP A 23 -12.48 -0.85 -13.81
N LEU A 24 -12.33 -0.51 -15.08
CA LEU A 24 -12.95 0.68 -15.66
C LEU A 24 -14.47 0.59 -15.53
N VAL A 25 -15.05 1.44 -14.70
CA VAL A 25 -16.49 1.54 -14.53
C VAL A 25 -17.08 2.53 -15.51
N ALA A 26 -18.19 2.14 -16.13
CA ALA A 26 -18.99 2.99 -17.01
C ALA A 26 -20.39 3.21 -16.42
N TYR A 27 -20.96 4.39 -16.66
CA TYR A 27 -22.33 4.72 -16.27
C TYR A 27 -23.19 4.95 -17.50
N GLN A 28 -24.29 4.19 -17.64
CA GLN A 28 -25.28 4.37 -18.71
C GLN A 28 -26.23 5.51 -18.33
N HIS A 29 -25.99 6.71 -18.84
CA HIS A 29 -26.82 7.89 -18.58
C HIS A 29 -28.16 7.81 -19.35
N GLY A 30 -28.10 7.38 -20.60
CA GLY A 30 -29.27 7.25 -21.49
C GLY A 30 -29.19 6.01 -22.38
N PRO A 31 -30.16 5.78 -23.27
CA PRO A 31 -30.17 4.62 -24.16
C PRO A 31 -28.91 4.49 -25.02
N ASP A 32 -28.35 5.62 -25.43
CA ASP A 32 -27.16 5.70 -26.29
C ASP A 32 -26.08 6.66 -25.74
N GLU A 33 -26.10 6.93 -24.43
CA GLU A 33 -25.12 7.80 -23.78
C GLU A 33 -24.45 7.08 -22.61
N TRP A 34 -23.12 7.01 -22.64
CA TRP A 34 -22.27 6.37 -21.66
C TRP A 34 -21.25 7.37 -21.11
N TRP A 35 -21.07 7.35 -19.79
CA TRP A 35 -20.11 8.19 -19.10
C TRP A 35 -18.93 7.37 -18.57
N PHE A 36 -17.75 7.97 -18.67
CA PHE A 36 -16.50 7.46 -18.12
C PHE A 36 -15.82 8.59 -17.34
N ALA A 37 -15.16 8.25 -16.25
CA ALA A 37 -14.40 9.22 -15.49
C ALA A 37 -12.92 9.09 -15.83
N PRO A 38 -12.25 10.15 -16.33
CA PRO A 38 -10.80 10.20 -16.37
C PRO A 38 -10.23 10.11 -14.96
N LEU A 39 -8.97 9.64 -14.86
CA LEU A 39 -8.26 9.58 -13.56
C LEU A 39 -7.95 10.97 -13.01
N ASP A 40 -7.61 11.91 -13.88
CA ASP A 40 -7.47 13.31 -13.51
C ASP A 40 -8.86 13.88 -13.19
N ASP A 41 -9.08 14.23 -11.94
CA ASP A 41 -10.35 14.76 -11.42
C ASP A 41 -10.64 16.19 -11.91
N GLN A 42 -9.64 16.89 -12.44
CA GLN A 42 -9.79 18.20 -13.10
C GLN A 42 -10.41 18.09 -14.49
N LEU A 43 -10.39 16.91 -15.09
CA LEU A 43 -10.99 16.68 -16.40
C LEU A 43 -12.48 16.36 -16.26
N PRO A 44 -13.33 16.83 -17.22
CA PRO A 44 -14.75 16.49 -17.21
C PRO A 44 -14.98 15.01 -17.48
N LEU A 45 -16.18 14.52 -17.13
CA LEU A 45 -16.61 13.18 -17.55
C LEU A 45 -16.61 13.06 -19.07
N ILE A 46 -16.07 11.95 -19.55
CA ILE A 46 -16.11 11.61 -20.97
C ILE A 46 -17.49 11.03 -21.30
N ARG A 47 -18.13 11.56 -22.33
CA ARG A 47 -19.44 11.12 -22.80
C ARG A 47 -19.30 10.50 -24.17
N LEU A 48 -19.74 9.27 -24.33
CA LEU A 48 -19.66 8.51 -25.59
C LEU A 48 -21.01 7.92 -25.93
N ASN A 49 -21.19 7.65 -27.20
CA ASN A 49 -22.28 6.81 -27.67
C ASN A 49 -22.03 5.32 -27.37
N ARG A 50 -23.01 4.46 -27.63
CA ARG A 50 -22.90 3.03 -27.42
C ARG A 50 -21.71 2.40 -28.15
N VAL A 51 -21.38 2.88 -29.35
CA VAL A 51 -20.25 2.36 -30.12
C VAL A 51 -18.92 2.61 -29.43
N GLY A 52 -18.73 3.79 -28.84
CA GLY A 52 -17.53 4.12 -28.04
C GLY A 52 -17.42 3.23 -26.81
N PHE A 53 -18.52 2.96 -26.13
CA PHE A 53 -18.56 2.00 -25.01
C PHE A 53 -18.19 0.58 -25.46
N GLU A 54 -18.76 0.09 -26.56
CA GLU A 54 -18.44 -1.23 -27.11
C GLU A 54 -16.98 -1.33 -27.55
N MET A 55 -16.44 -0.28 -28.16
CA MET A 55 -15.04 -0.22 -28.57
C MET A 55 -14.09 -0.35 -27.36
N LEU A 56 -14.37 0.36 -26.27
CA LEU A 56 -13.58 0.22 -25.02
C LEU A 56 -13.67 -1.19 -24.44
N ASN A 57 -14.83 -1.85 -24.49
CA ASN A 57 -14.98 -3.22 -24.01
C ASN A 57 -14.22 -4.27 -24.83
N LEU A 58 -13.90 -3.98 -26.08
CA LEU A 58 -13.10 -4.86 -26.94
C LEU A 58 -11.60 -4.74 -26.72
N MET A 59 -11.16 -3.73 -25.96
CA MET A 59 -9.74 -3.53 -25.63
C MET A 59 -9.28 -4.51 -24.54
N ASN A 60 -9.08 -5.75 -24.92
CA ASN A 60 -8.72 -6.87 -24.04
C ASN A 60 -7.38 -7.53 -24.44
N GLY A 61 -6.58 -6.87 -25.26
CA GLY A 61 -5.30 -7.35 -25.74
C GLY A 61 -5.35 -8.32 -26.92
N HIS A 62 -6.54 -8.64 -27.45
CA HIS A 62 -6.69 -9.54 -28.59
C HIS A 62 -6.92 -8.82 -29.92
N ILE A 63 -7.07 -7.51 -29.89
CA ILE A 63 -7.32 -6.70 -31.08
C ILE A 63 -6.32 -5.54 -31.12
N SER A 64 -5.75 -5.28 -32.30
CA SER A 64 -4.86 -4.14 -32.48
C SER A 64 -5.62 -2.82 -32.51
N VAL A 65 -4.93 -1.74 -32.17
CA VAL A 65 -5.46 -0.37 -32.24
C VAL A 65 -5.95 -0.05 -33.65
N GLY A 66 -5.18 -0.44 -34.67
CA GLY A 66 -5.55 -0.24 -36.09
C GLY A 66 -6.84 -0.94 -36.47
N ALA A 67 -7.00 -2.23 -36.07
CA ALA A 67 -8.22 -2.99 -36.35
C ALA A 67 -9.45 -2.43 -35.62
N LEU A 68 -9.27 -1.92 -34.39
CA LEU A 68 -10.36 -1.23 -33.67
C LEU A 68 -10.81 0.03 -34.41
N LEU A 69 -9.86 0.86 -34.88
CA LEU A 69 -10.16 2.09 -35.58
C LEU A 69 -10.84 1.82 -36.94
N GLU A 70 -10.35 0.84 -37.69
CA GLU A 70 -10.94 0.44 -38.97
C GLU A 70 -12.41 0.02 -38.79
N LYS A 71 -12.70 -0.78 -37.73
CA LYS A 71 -14.02 -1.34 -37.50
C LYS A 71 -15.00 -0.36 -36.87
N TYR A 72 -14.56 0.40 -35.88
CA TYR A 72 -15.43 1.22 -35.04
C TYR A 72 -15.15 2.72 -35.10
N GLY A 73 -13.95 3.15 -35.51
CA GLY A 73 -13.49 4.53 -35.38
C GLY A 73 -14.44 5.58 -36.01
N LYS A 74 -15.08 5.25 -37.13
CA LYS A 74 -16.03 6.14 -37.81
C LYS A 74 -17.37 6.33 -37.08
N TRP A 75 -17.68 5.42 -36.16
CA TRP A 75 -18.98 5.37 -35.48
C TRP A 75 -18.93 5.86 -34.05
N VAL A 76 -17.71 5.98 -33.47
CA VAL A 76 -17.52 6.57 -32.15
C VAL A 76 -17.74 8.06 -32.25
N CYS A 77 -18.66 8.57 -31.47
CA CYS A 77 -18.87 10.01 -31.37
C CYS A 77 -19.13 10.40 -29.90
N GLY A 78 -18.68 11.58 -29.54
CA GLY A 78 -19.04 12.31 -28.35
C GLY A 78 -19.88 13.55 -28.67
N PRO A 79 -20.33 14.31 -27.72
CA PRO A 79 -21.11 15.53 -27.92
C PRO A 79 -20.33 16.63 -28.67
N ASP A 80 -19.02 16.50 -28.74
CA ASP A 80 -18.08 17.40 -29.45
C ASP A 80 -17.90 17.06 -30.92
N GLY A 81 -18.44 15.94 -31.42
CA GLY A 81 -18.44 15.55 -32.83
C GLY A 81 -17.12 15.00 -33.37
N TYR A 82 -16.15 14.71 -32.51
CA TYR A 82 -14.88 14.10 -32.89
C TYR A 82 -15.01 12.59 -33.15
N ASP A 83 -14.12 12.05 -34.00
CA ASP A 83 -14.11 10.64 -34.39
C ASP A 83 -13.37 9.74 -33.37
N GLY A 84 -13.39 8.43 -33.64
CA GLY A 84 -12.78 7.45 -32.76
C GLY A 84 -11.27 7.55 -32.66
N GLN A 85 -10.57 8.03 -33.70
CA GLN A 85 -9.11 8.24 -33.61
C GLN A 85 -8.79 9.35 -32.64
N TRP A 86 -9.48 10.48 -32.71
CA TRP A 86 -9.31 11.59 -31.78
C TRP A 86 -9.59 11.18 -30.33
N HIS A 87 -10.63 10.36 -30.12
CA HIS A 87 -10.95 9.85 -28.79
C HIS A 87 -9.89 8.88 -28.27
N LEU A 88 -9.42 7.91 -29.08
CA LEU A 88 -8.39 6.96 -28.70
C LEU A 88 -7.08 7.63 -28.31
N GLU A 89 -6.64 8.60 -29.10
CA GLU A 89 -5.43 9.38 -28.81
C GLU A 89 -5.48 10.05 -27.44
N ARG A 90 -6.67 10.47 -27.01
CA ARG A 90 -6.87 11.09 -25.69
C ARG A 90 -7.03 10.08 -24.58
N TRP A 91 -7.76 9.01 -24.79
CA TRP A 91 -7.99 8.01 -23.75
C TRP A 91 -6.71 7.32 -23.29
N ALA A 92 -5.71 7.26 -24.15
CA ALA A 92 -4.38 6.75 -23.82
C ALA A 92 -3.46 7.81 -23.21
N LEU A 93 -3.86 9.08 -23.09
CA LEU A 93 -3.05 10.10 -22.43
C LEU A 93 -3.01 9.86 -20.91
N PRO A 94 -1.90 10.23 -20.26
CA PRO A 94 -1.71 10.00 -18.81
C PRO A 94 -2.85 10.52 -17.92
N ASN A 95 -3.40 11.67 -18.25
CA ASN A 95 -4.45 12.31 -17.46
C ASN A 95 -5.85 11.75 -17.71
N TYR A 96 -6.10 11.07 -18.84
CA TYR A 96 -7.36 10.38 -19.10
C TYR A 96 -7.34 8.94 -18.59
N SER A 97 -6.30 8.19 -18.93
CA SER A 97 -6.06 6.82 -18.46
C SER A 97 -7.26 5.88 -18.57
N LEU A 98 -7.85 5.77 -19.74
CA LEU A 98 -8.94 4.82 -20.01
C LEU A 98 -8.46 3.55 -20.70
N CYS A 99 -7.40 3.65 -21.50
CA CYS A 99 -6.80 2.53 -22.20
C CYS A 99 -5.29 2.75 -22.39
N TYR A 100 -4.60 1.69 -22.79
CA TYR A 100 -3.21 1.75 -23.21
C TYR A 100 -2.94 0.81 -24.39
N PHE A 101 -1.80 1.00 -25.05
CA PHE A 101 -1.39 0.21 -26.20
C PHE A 101 -0.07 -0.49 -25.92
N GLY A 102 -0.05 -1.81 -26.02
CA GLY A 102 1.13 -2.62 -25.74
C GLY A 102 0.95 -4.08 -26.15
N ASN A 103 2.05 -4.81 -26.25
CA ASN A 103 2.03 -6.22 -26.66
C ASN A 103 1.70 -7.16 -25.50
N GLU A 104 1.76 -6.68 -24.26
CA GLU A 104 1.48 -7.45 -23.04
C GLU A 104 0.40 -6.75 -22.21
N PRO A 105 -0.35 -7.51 -21.38
CA PRO A 105 -1.31 -6.91 -20.47
C PRO A 105 -0.63 -5.99 -19.46
N PRO A 106 -1.32 -4.93 -19.00
CA PRO A 106 -0.79 -4.07 -17.97
C PRO A 106 -0.41 -4.88 -16.74
N GLY A 107 0.83 -4.82 -16.40
CA GLY A 107 1.59 -5.35 -15.28
C GLY A 107 1.05 -6.51 -14.46
N GLY A 108 1.85 -7.56 -14.34
CA GLY A 108 1.58 -8.78 -13.57
C GLY A 108 2.22 -8.79 -12.20
N HIS A 109 2.18 -7.74 -11.39
CA HIS A 109 2.75 -7.77 -10.05
C HIS A 109 1.70 -8.06 -8.98
N ARG A 110 2.12 -8.88 -7.99
CA ARG A 110 1.27 -9.51 -6.99
C ARG A 110 0.60 -8.54 -6.01
N HIS A 111 1.09 -7.31 -5.91
CA HIS A 111 0.66 -6.36 -4.88
C HIS A 111 0.23 -5.05 -5.51
N LYS A 112 -0.78 -4.48 -4.94
CA LYS A 112 -1.43 -3.23 -5.31
C LYS A 112 -1.82 -3.15 -6.78
N ALA A 113 -3.06 -2.90 -6.94
CA ALA A 113 -3.79 -2.92 -8.18
C ALA A 113 -2.90 -2.59 -9.36
N LYS A 114 -2.99 -3.40 -10.38
CA LYS A 114 -2.52 -3.12 -11.75
C LYS A 114 -2.74 -1.67 -12.20
N TRP A 115 -3.57 -0.94 -11.46
CA TRP A 115 -3.83 0.49 -11.56
C TRP A 115 -2.61 1.35 -11.24
N ASP A 116 -1.87 1.08 -10.16
CA ASP A 116 -0.82 1.99 -9.68
C ASP A 116 0.36 1.97 -10.64
N LEU A 117 0.80 0.77 -11.05
CA LEU A 117 1.85 0.63 -12.05
C LEU A 117 1.43 1.20 -13.41
N LEU A 118 0.17 0.97 -13.80
CA LEU A 118 -0.38 1.49 -15.03
C LEU A 118 -0.48 3.02 -14.99
N LEU A 119 -0.90 3.59 -13.87
CA LEU A 119 -0.95 5.03 -13.66
C LEU A 119 0.43 5.68 -13.72
N GLN A 120 1.42 5.02 -13.13
CA GLN A 120 2.80 5.47 -13.22
C GLN A 120 3.29 5.44 -14.67
N GLN A 121 3.16 4.32 -15.37
CA GLN A 121 3.54 4.20 -16.78
C GLN A 121 2.85 5.23 -17.67
N ILE A 122 1.60 5.56 -17.38
CA ILE A 122 0.84 6.55 -18.11
C ILE A 122 1.30 7.98 -17.76
N ARG A 123 1.58 8.29 -16.50
CA ARG A 123 2.05 9.62 -16.04
C ARG A 123 3.45 9.96 -16.53
N GLU A 124 4.33 8.99 -16.61
CA GLU A 124 5.73 9.19 -17.02
C GLU A 124 5.94 9.27 -18.53
N GLY A 125 4.85 9.30 -19.29
CA GLY A 125 4.89 9.34 -20.75
C GLY A 125 5.51 8.06 -21.27
N TRP A 126 4.73 7.04 -21.46
CA TRP A 126 5.15 5.73 -21.90
C TRP A 126 6.10 5.77 -23.10
N SER A 127 7.40 5.77 -22.81
CA SER A 127 8.45 5.78 -23.84
C SER A 127 8.82 4.37 -24.32
N GLY A 128 8.19 3.32 -23.77
CA GLY A 128 8.53 1.93 -24.10
C GLY A 128 9.92 1.50 -23.62
N GLN A 129 10.58 2.30 -22.83
CA GLN A 129 11.84 1.91 -22.19
C GLN A 129 11.52 1.16 -20.90
N GLU A 130 11.78 -0.14 -20.90
CA GLU A 130 12.02 -0.93 -19.71
C GLU A 130 13.25 -0.33 -19.03
N GLY A 131 13.05 0.32 -17.89
CA GLY A 131 14.20 0.85 -17.18
C GLY A 131 13.82 1.87 -16.13
N PHE A 132 13.21 1.43 -15.04
CA PHE A 132 13.49 2.06 -13.77
C PHE A 132 14.83 1.53 -13.28
N GLU A 133 15.93 1.99 -13.85
CA GLU A 133 17.24 1.89 -13.29
C GLU A 133 17.47 3.13 -12.42
N GLY A 134 17.09 3.03 -11.19
CA GLY A 134 17.39 3.96 -10.14
C GLY A 134 16.73 3.47 -8.88
N GLU A 135 17.50 2.90 -7.97
CA GLU A 135 17.08 2.78 -6.57
C GLU A 135 16.89 4.21 -6.08
N GLN A 136 15.62 4.70 -6.08
CA GLN A 136 15.34 5.94 -5.39
C GLN A 136 15.57 5.70 -3.90
N ASP A 137 16.28 6.64 -3.26
CA ASP A 137 16.38 6.67 -1.82
C ASP A 137 14.97 6.82 -1.26
N LEU A 138 14.47 5.80 -0.56
CA LEU A 138 13.14 5.79 0.03
C LEU A 138 12.93 6.97 0.98
N GLU A 139 13.99 7.39 1.67
CA GLU A 139 13.95 8.57 2.52
C GLU A 139 13.78 9.84 1.69
N GLU A 140 14.44 9.95 0.54
CA GLU A 140 14.27 11.09 -0.39
C GLU A 140 12.85 11.12 -0.95
N PHE A 141 12.29 9.98 -1.37
CA PHE A 141 10.91 9.89 -1.84
C PHE A 141 9.92 10.34 -0.75
N HIS A 142 9.98 9.75 0.44
CA HIS A 142 9.04 10.08 1.52
C HIS A 142 9.19 11.51 2.05
N VAL A 143 10.39 12.09 2.01
CA VAL A 143 10.63 13.45 2.49
C VAL A 143 10.35 14.52 1.44
N HIS A 144 10.64 14.26 0.17
CA HIS A 144 10.62 15.28 -0.88
C HIS A 144 9.49 15.13 -1.92
N ASP A 145 9.15 13.92 -2.34
CA ASP A 145 8.24 13.70 -3.47
C ASP A 145 6.78 13.51 -3.10
N LEU A 146 6.50 13.17 -1.84
CA LEU A 146 5.13 12.93 -1.36
C LEU A 146 4.22 14.15 -1.34
N LYS A 147 4.75 15.37 -1.36
CA LYS A 147 3.97 16.61 -1.20
C LYS A 147 2.85 16.77 -2.22
N ASP A 148 3.05 16.32 -3.45
CA ASP A 148 2.05 16.41 -4.51
C ASP A 148 1.21 15.15 -4.66
N ALA A 149 1.74 14.00 -4.25
CA ALA A 149 1.11 12.70 -4.37
C ALA A 149 0.05 12.42 -3.30
N HIS A 150 0.18 13.00 -2.12
CA HIS A 150 -0.65 12.71 -0.94
C HIS A 150 -1.49 13.91 -0.50
N ARG A 151 -1.94 14.73 -1.44
CA ARG A 151 -2.77 15.92 -1.15
C ARG A 151 -4.04 15.59 -0.37
N ASP A 152 -4.61 14.42 -0.62
CA ASP A 152 -5.84 13.96 0.02
C ASP A 152 -5.96 12.42 -0.02
N ASP A 153 -7.01 11.91 0.60
CA ASP A 153 -7.30 10.48 0.67
C ASP A 153 -7.45 9.81 -0.70
N ALA A 154 -7.92 10.54 -1.71
CA ALA A 154 -8.13 10.01 -3.04
C ALA A 154 -6.82 9.82 -3.80
N HIS A 155 -5.88 10.75 -3.65
CA HIS A 155 -4.54 10.61 -4.24
C HIS A 155 -3.78 9.46 -3.59
N PHE A 156 -3.88 9.32 -2.26
CA PHE A 156 -3.30 8.19 -1.55
C PHE A 156 -3.86 6.85 -2.04
N ASP A 157 -5.19 6.74 -2.21
CA ASP A 157 -5.82 5.53 -2.76
C ASP A 157 -5.33 5.18 -4.18
N LEU A 158 -4.90 6.16 -4.96
CA LEU A 158 -4.43 5.97 -6.34
C LEU A 158 -2.93 5.63 -6.43
N ILE A 159 -2.14 6.01 -5.45
CA ILE A 159 -0.68 5.88 -5.49
C ILE A 159 -0.25 4.72 -4.61
N GLU A 160 -0.79 4.66 -3.40
CA GLU A 160 -0.36 3.74 -2.37
C GLU A 160 -1.51 3.45 -1.40
N THR A 161 -2.18 2.31 -1.56
CA THR A 161 -3.26 1.92 -0.65
C THR A 161 -2.74 0.97 0.42
N THR A 162 -2.89 1.34 1.69
CA THR A 162 -2.66 0.45 2.83
C THR A 162 -3.95 -0.23 3.29
N VAL A 163 -3.84 -1.31 4.07
CA VAL A 163 -5.02 -1.98 4.66
C VAL A 163 -5.79 -1.02 5.55
N SER A 164 -5.08 -0.19 6.32
CA SER A 164 -5.70 0.78 7.20
C SER A 164 -6.47 1.85 6.45
N HIS A 165 -6.00 2.24 5.27
CA HIS A 165 -6.63 3.21 4.40
C HIS A 165 -7.79 2.60 3.60
N LEU A 166 -7.61 1.40 3.04
CA LEU A 166 -8.65 0.65 2.34
C LEU A 166 -9.91 0.46 3.22
N PHE A 167 -9.70 0.17 4.49
CA PHE A 167 -10.77 -0.06 5.47
C PHE A 167 -10.90 1.06 6.51
N ARG A 168 -10.70 2.32 6.09
CA ARG A 168 -10.82 3.51 6.96
C ARG A 168 -12.25 3.84 7.37
N GLU A 169 -13.22 3.39 6.60
CA GLU A 169 -14.64 3.54 6.88
C GLU A 169 -15.27 2.18 7.25
N PRO A 170 -16.36 2.15 8.05
CA PRO A 170 -17.02 0.91 8.41
C PRO A 170 -17.46 0.12 7.17
N THR A 171 -17.15 -1.18 7.13
CA THR A 171 -17.51 -2.07 6.03
C THR A 171 -17.98 -3.43 6.52
N GLN A 172 -18.93 -4.03 5.81
CA GLN A 172 -19.39 -5.40 6.05
C GLN A 172 -18.25 -6.43 5.93
N ALA A 173 -17.23 -6.14 5.14
CA ALA A 173 -16.03 -6.97 5.04
C ALA A 173 -15.32 -7.15 6.40
N LEU A 174 -15.40 -6.14 7.27
CA LEU A 174 -14.89 -6.17 8.65
C LEU A 174 -16.00 -6.28 9.71
N GLY A 175 -17.19 -6.78 9.33
CA GLY A 175 -18.32 -6.93 10.27
C GLY A 175 -18.93 -5.60 10.71
N GLY A 176 -18.95 -4.60 9.83
CA GLY A 176 -19.54 -3.28 10.08
C GLY A 176 -18.64 -2.31 10.86
N THR A 177 -17.34 -2.58 10.94
CA THR A 177 -16.36 -1.74 11.65
C THR A 177 -15.23 -1.29 10.73
N THR A 178 -14.33 -0.44 11.25
CA THR A 178 -13.10 -0.02 10.56
C THR A 178 -11.91 -0.90 10.97
N TYR A 179 -10.82 -0.84 10.17
CA TYR A 179 -9.57 -1.55 10.50
C TYR A 179 -9.04 -1.17 11.88
N GLY A 180 -8.87 0.11 12.17
CA GLY A 180 -8.28 0.57 13.45
C GLY A 180 -9.11 0.16 14.68
N ARG A 181 -10.46 0.18 14.58
CA ARG A 181 -11.33 -0.31 15.65
C ARG A 181 -11.22 -1.82 15.84
N LEU A 182 -11.15 -2.56 14.73
CA LEU A 182 -11.00 -4.01 14.78
C LEU A 182 -9.63 -4.39 15.36
N LEU A 183 -8.57 -3.69 14.95
CA LEU A 183 -7.23 -3.84 15.52
C LEU A 183 -7.27 -3.64 17.05
N LEU A 184 -7.80 -2.52 17.52
CA LEU A 184 -7.94 -2.27 18.99
C LEU A 184 -8.70 -3.39 19.68
N LYS A 185 -9.80 -3.86 19.10
CA LYS A 185 -10.59 -4.97 19.64
C LYS A 185 -9.77 -6.25 19.78
N GLN A 186 -8.95 -6.58 18.79
CA GLN A 186 -8.07 -7.76 18.85
C GLN A 186 -6.97 -7.58 19.91
N LEU A 187 -6.34 -6.41 19.97
CA LEU A 187 -5.31 -6.11 20.97
C LEU A 187 -5.89 -6.14 22.39
N ARG A 188 -7.14 -5.67 22.61
CA ARG A 188 -7.84 -5.83 23.89
C ARG A 188 -8.08 -7.30 24.25
N ARG A 189 -8.49 -8.14 23.29
CA ARG A 189 -8.66 -9.60 23.52
C ARG A 189 -7.35 -10.28 23.93
N LEU A 190 -6.22 -9.77 23.46
CA LEU A 190 -4.89 -10.23 23.85
C LEU A 190 -4.44 -9.66 25.22
N GLY A 191 -5.26 -8.83 25.88
CA GLY A 191 -4.93 -8.21 27.15
C GLY A 191 -3.86 -7.11 27.06
N TRP A 192 -3.67 -6.50 25.89
CA TRP A 192 -2.66 -5.47 25.68
C TRP A 192 -3.09 -4.11 26.25
N PHE A 193 -4.39 -3.86 26.33
CA PHE A 193 -4.98 -2.66 26.91
C PHE A 193 -5.49 -2.99 28.33
N SER A 194 -4.65 -2.76 29.33
CA SER A 194 -5.02 -2.82 30.75
C SER A 194 -5.27 -1.40 31.28
N PRO A 195 -5.96 -1.23 32.40
CA PRO A 195 -6.24 0.09 32.98
C PRO A 195 -5.01 0.85 33.52
N LYS A 196 -3.81 0.25 33.49
CA LYS A 196 -2.57 0.93 33.88
C LYS A 196 -2.11 1.92 32.82
N PRO A 197 -1.52 3.06 33.21
CA PRO A 197 -0.92 3.99 32.27
C PRO A 197 0.05 3.31 31.32
N LYS A 198 -0.03 3.64 30.04
CA LYS A 198 0.76 3.04 28.96
C LYS A 198 1.33 4.08 28.02
N VAL A 199 2.51 3.80 27.52
CA VAL A 199 3.09 4.47 26.36
C VAL A 199 2.88 3.58 25.14
N ILE A 200 2.11 4.07 24.17
CA ILE A 200 1.87 3.41 22.88
C ILE A 200 2.61 4.20 21.82
N LEU A 201 3.39 3.53 21.03
CA LEU A 201 4.12 4.10 19.90
C LEU A 201 3.54 3.51 18.60
N GLU A 202 3.04 4.36 17.72
CA GLU A 202 2.73 4.02 16.33
C GLU A 202 3.86 4.53 15.44
N ILE A 203 4.36 3.67 14.54
CA ILE A 203 5.45 3.95 13.62
C ILE A 203 4.93 3.82 12.21
N GLY A 204 5.25 4.81 11.34
CA GLY A 204 4.81 4.81 9.95
C GLY A 204 3.29 4.82 9.80
N GLY A 205 2.58 5.61 10.65
CA GLY A 205 1.11 5.62 10.68
C GLY A 205 0.45 6.25 9.45
N GLY A 206 1.22 6.67 8.44
CA GLY A 206 0.74 7.23 7.18
C GLY A 206 -0.28 8.35 7.42
N LEU A 207 -1.45 8.25 6.82
CA LEU A 207 -2.52 9.23 6.99
C LEU A 207 -3.21 9.23 8.37
N GLY A 208 -2.82 8.37 9.34
CA GLY A 208 -3.28 8.40 10.73
C GLY A 208 -4.65 7.78 10.98
N TYR A 209 -5.12 6.88 10.12
CA TYR A 209 -6.42 6.23 10.30
C TYR A 209 -6.45 5.24 11.45
N VAL A 210 -5.34 4.55 11.75
CA VAL A 210 -5.24 3.64 12.90
C VAL A 210 -5.42 4.44 14.19
N ALA A 211 -4.63 5.50 14.40
CA ALA A 211 -4.75 6.38 15.58
C ALA A 211 -6.16 6.96 15.72
N ARG A 212 -6.74 7.49 14.62
CA ARG A 212 -8.08 8.07 14.61
C ARG A 212 -9.15 7.08 15.08
N GLU A 213 -9.18 5.91 14.48
CA GLU A 213 -10.26 4.95 14.74
C GLU A 213 -10.09 4.25 16.10
N MET A 214 -8.85 3.97 16.52
CA MET A 214 -8.59 3.52 17.88
C MET A 214 -9.03 4.58 18.91
N GLY A 215 -8.70 5.85 18.64
CA GLY A 215 -9.10 6.95 19.51
C GLY A 215 -10.60 7.12 19.66
N LYS A 216 -11.39 6.94 18.59
CA LYS A 216 -12.86 6.96 18.67
C LYS A 216 -13.43 5.86 19.55
N GLU A 217 -12.77 4.69 19.60
CA GLU A 217 -13.25 3.51 20.31
C GLU A 217 -12.78 3.44 21.77
N LEU A 218 -11.75 4.20 22.15
CA LEU A 218 -11.24 4.24 23.51
C LEU A 218 -12.18 5.05 24.42
N LEU A 219 -12.42 4.52 25.61
CA LEU A 219 -13.21 5.21 26.65
C LEU A 219 -12.42 6.39 27.24
N PRO A 220 -13.09 7.41 27.77
CA PRO A 220 -12.43 8.60 28.31
C PRO A 220 -11.33 8.29 29.34
N PHE A 221 -11.57 7.34 30.26
CA PHE A 221 -10.57 6.94 31.27
C PHE A 221 -9.38 6.20 30.67
N GLU A 222 -9.58 5.44 29.57
CA GLU A 222 -8.48 4.79 28.86
C GLU A 222 -7.59 5.83 28.18
N LYS A 223 -8.20 6.83 27.53
CA LYS A 223 -7.47 7.95 26.89
C LYS A 223 -6.61 8.71 27.87
N GLN A 224 -7.09 8.96 29.09
CA GLN A 224 -6.32 9.63 30.15
C GLN A 224 -5.11 8.79 30.61
N GLY A 225 -5.21 7.47 30.53
CA GLY A 225 -4.14 6.54 30.92
C GLY A 225 -3.13 6.25 29.82
N ILE A 226 -3.34 6.76 28.59
CA ILE A 226 -2.49 6.46 27.44
C ILE A 226 -1.70 7.70 27.02
N THR A 227 -0.39 7.56 26.93
CA THR A 227 0.47 8.47 26.13
C THR A 227 0.65 7.85 24.77
N TYR A 228 0.04 8.45 23.74
CA TYR A 228 0.18 7.99 22.36
C TYR A 228 1.23 8.81 21.63
N LEU A 229 2.20 8.11 21.05
CA LEU A 229 3.29 8.70 20.29
C LEU A 229 3.15 8.26 18.83
N CYS A 230 3.20 9.22 17.92
CA CYS A 230 3.33 8.96 16.50
C CYS A 230 4.77 9.24 16.06
N LEU A 231 5.35 8.33 15.33
CA LEU A 231 6.68 8.47 14.74
C LEU A 231 6.58 8.23 13.24
N ASP A 232 7.11 9.16 12.47
CA ASP A 232 7.14 9.06 11.03
C ASP A 232 8.38 9.74 10.47
N VAL A 233 8.89 9.27 9.33
CA VAL A 233 10.04 9.86 8.66
C VAL A 233 9.66 11.18 8.00
N THR A 234 8.41 11.35 7.59
CA THR A 234 7.93 12.57 6.95
C THR A 234 7.08 13.44 7.88
N ARG A 235 7.37 14.72 7.88
CA ARG A 235 6.58 15.71 8.61
C ARG A 235 5.13 15.78 8.13
N LEU A 236 4.89 15.56 6.84
CA LEU A 236 3.56 15.60 6.24
C LEU A 236 2.65 14.54 6.88
N PHE A 237 3.08 13.28 6.92
CA PHE A 237 2.29 12.22 7.54
C PHE A 237 2.12 12.41 9.05
N LEU A 238 3.16 12.89 9.71
CA LEU A 238 3.06 13.20 11.13
C LEU A 238 1.96 14.24 11.43
N ASP A 239 1.84 15.28 10.61
CA ASP A 239 0.80 16.29 10.74
C ASP A 239 -0.60 15.72 10.47
N PHE A 240 -0.77 14.81 9.51
CA PHE A 240 -2.02 14.08 9.30
C PHE A 240 -2.39 13.22 10.51
N GLN A 241 -1.43 12.43 11.03
CA GLN A 241 -1.63 11.56 12.19
C GLN A 241 -2.09 12.39 13.41
N LEU A 242 -1.39 13.46 13.74
CA LEU A 242 -1.72 14.33 14.87
C LEU A 242 -3.08 15.02 14.70
N SER A 243 -3.38 15.49 13.51
CA SER A 243 -4.68 16.12 13.20
C SER A 243 -5.84 15.13 13.38
N ARG A 244 -5.74 13.93 12.81
CA ARG A 244 -6.79 12.91 12.90
C ARG A 244 -6.94 12.32 14.29
N ALA A 245 -5.85 12.15 15.03
CA ALA A 245 -5.90 11.75 16.44
C ALA A 245 -6.66 12.81 17.28
N THR A 246 -6.37 14.08 17.08
CA THR A 246 -7.08 15.18 17.76
C THR A 246 -8.58 15.16 17.45
N GLN A 247 -8.98 14.92 16.20
CA GLN A 247 -10.39 14.79 15.80
C GLN A 247 -11.11 13.64 16.53
N SER A 248 -10.37 12.61 16.97
CA SER A 248 -10.91 11.49 17.74
C SER A 248 -10.95 11.74 19.26
N GLY A 249 -10.56 12.93 19.70
CA GLY A 249 -10.64 13.37 21.10
C GLY A 249 -9.54 12.80 22.00
N TRP A 250 -8.38 12.43 21.45
CA TRP A 250 -7.22 12.15 22.28
C TRP A 250 -5.99 12.94 21.82
N SER A 251 -5.10 13.21 22.76
CA SER A 251 -3.88 13.95 22.51
C SER A 251 -2.76 12.98 22.16
N CYS A 252 -2.20 13.14 20.97
CA CYS A 252 -1.01 12.44 20.52
C CYS A 252 0.18 13.37 20.50
N LYS A 253 1.36 12.81 20.68
CA LYS A 253 2.63 13.50 20.48
C LYS A 253 3.32 12.92 19.25
N GLY A 254 3.98 13.77 18.46
CA GLY A 254 4.67 13.37 17.25
C GLY A 254 6.16 13.59 17.33
N THR A 255 6.91 12.70 16.71
CA THR A 255 8.37 12.80 16.53
C THR A 255 8.71 12.41 15.11
N GLN A 256 9.36 13.31 14.38
CA GLN A 256 9.91 12.97 13.07
C GLN A 256 11.21 12.21 13.26
N ALA A 257 11.25 10.95 12.81
CA ALA A 257 12.41 10.08 12.91
C ALA A 257 12.27 8.84 12.01
N ASN A 258 13.40 8.22 11.70
CA ASN A 258 13.44 6.95 11.00
C ASN A 258 13.19 5.78 11.97
N GLY A 259 12.31 4.83 11.58
CA GLY A 259 11.96 3.66 12.38
C GLY A 259 13.14 2.70 12.66
N GLU A 260 14.17 2.72 11.82
CA GLU A 260 15.39 1.93 12.01
C GLU A 260 16.28 2.46 13.16
N TRP A 261 16.07 3.72 13.59
CA TRP A 261 16.87 4.42 14.61
C TRP A 261 15.96 5.22 15.54
N LEU A 262 15.33 4.54 16.50
CA LEU A 262 14.31 5.15 17.34
C LEU A 262 14.91 6.09 18.39
N PRO A 263 14.56 7.41 18.38
CA PRO A 263 15.10 8.39 19.33
C PRO A 263 14.41 8.31 20.70
N LEU A 264 14.22 7.10 21.18
CA LEU A 264 13.51 6.81 22.43
C LEU A 264 14.45 6.13 23.42
N LYS A 265 14.20 6.37 24.70
CA LYS A 265 14.96 5.72 25.79
C LYS A 265 14.70 4.23 25.85
N ASP A 266 15.70 3.49 26.31
CA ASP A 266 15.56 2.07 26.60
C ASP A 266 14.41 1.83 27.58
N HIS A 267 13.66 0.75 27.35
CA HIS A 267 12.57 0.32 28.24
C HIS A 267 11.53 1.39 28.55
N SER A 268 11.19 2.22 27.56
CA SER A 268 10.26 3.36 27.73
C SER A 268 8.86 3.12 27.18
N VAL A 269 8.69 2.14 26.28
CA VAL A 269 7.46 1.90 25.52
C VAL A 269 6.77 0.61 26.03
N ASP A 270 5.45 0.66 26.20
CA ASP A 270 4.64 -0.51 26.60
C ASP A 270 4.11 -1.29 25.39
N VAL A 271 3.67 -0.57 24.34
CA VAL A 271 3.09 -1.17 23.13
C VAL A 271 3.61 -0.43 21.91
N VAL A 272 4.05 -1.18 20.89
CA VAL A 272 4.35 -0.66 19.56
C VAL A 272 3.31 -1.17 18.56
N ILE A 273 2.88 -0.30 17.66
CA ILE A 273 2.05 -0.60 16.51
C ILE A 273 2.84 -0.16 15.28
N ASP A 274 3.12 -1.11 14.39
CA ASP A 274 3.75 -0.89 13.10
C ASP A 274 2.86 -1.55 12.05
N ASN A 275 2.31 -0.71 11.17
CA ASN A 275 1.32 -1.14 10.20
C ASN A 275 1.74 -0.74 8.79
N GLU A 276 2.29 -1.70 8.05
CA GLU A 276 2.72 -1.49 6.65
C GLU A 276 3.78 -0.39 6.52
N ASN A 277 4.95 -0.62 7.12
CA ASN A 277 6.07 0.30 7.12
C ASN A 277 7.41 -0.42 6.94
N MET A 278 7.46 -1.75 7.17
CA MET A 278 8.73 -2.50 7.08
C MET A 278 9.20 -2.70 5.64
N ALA A 279 8.29 -2.70 4.67
CA ALA A 279 8.61 -2.83 3.25
C ALA A 279 9.36 -1.60 2.68
N ASP A 280 9.18 -0.44 3.34
CA ASP A 280 9.85 0.83 3.03
C ASP A 280 11.20 1.00 3.73
N MET A 281 11.59 0.05 4.60
CA MET A 281 12.86 0.13 5.30
C MET A 281 14.02 -0.34 4.43
N THR A 282 15.22 0.04 4.80
CA THR A 282 16.47 -0.18 4.04
C THR A 282 16.63 -1.61 3.53
N PRO A 283 16.58 -1.86 2.22
CA PRO A 283 17.00 -3.11 1.61
C PRO A 283 18.52 -3.11 1.38
N VAL A 284 19.12 -4.29 1.31
CA VAL A 284 20.52 -4.44 0.87
C VAL A 284 20.59 -5.54 -0.17
N ARG A 285 21.19 -5.20 -1.32
CA ARG A 285 21.45 -6.18 -2.39
C ARG A 285 22.80 -6.84 -2.14
N LEU A 286 22.78 -8.13 -1.79
CA LEU A 286 23.99 -8.91 -1.52
C LEU A 286 24.25 -9.89 -2.67
N THR A 287 25.50 -9.99 -3.08
CA THR A 287 25.92 -11.00 -4.04
C THR A 287 26.15 -12.36 -3.38
N ARG A 288 26.03 -13.44 -4.17
CA ARG A 288 26.37 -14.80 -3.71
C ARG A 288 27.79 -14.86 -3.12
N GLN A 289 28.75 -14.15 -3.74
CA GLN A 289 30.14 -14.14 -3.29
C GLN A 289 30.26 -13.52 -1.90
N GLU A 290 29.59 -12.40 -1.63
CA GLU A 290 29.61 -11.75 -0.32
C GLU A 290 29.01 -12.66 0.77
N LEU A 291 27.88 -13.30 0.48
CA LEU A 291 27.26 -14.25 1.40
C LEU A 291 28.17 -15.43 1.72
N GLN A 292 28.87 -15.98 0.71
CA GLN A 292 29.78 -17.10 0.88
C GLN A 292 31.09 -16.72 1.59
N SER A 293 31.64 -15.55 1.26
CA SER A 293 32.91 -15.07 1.87
C SER A 293 32.69 -14.37 3.22
N SER A 294 31.47 -13.94 3.52
CA SER A 294 31.14 -13.06 4.64
C SER A 294 31.91 -11.73 4.64
N GLN A 295 32.25 -11.24 3.47
CA GLN A 295 32.95 -9.97 3.25
C GLN A 295 32.10 -9.08 2.35
N GLY A 296 31.65 -7.95 2.90
CA GLY A 296 30.86 -6.96 2.18
C GLY A 296 31.73 -6.01 1.38
N THR A 297 31.26 -5.61 0.21
CA THR A 297 31.91 -4.63 -0.66
C THR A 297 31.71 -3.19 -0.21
N THR A 298 30.67 -2.94 0.59
CA THR A 298 30.39 -1.65 1.21
C THR A 298 30.20 -1.79 2.72
N PRO A 299 30.26 -0.71 3.51
CA PRO A 299 29.94 -0.75 4.94
C PRO A 299 28.54 -1.32 5.23
N GLN A 300 27.54 -0.99 4.41
CA GLN A 300 26.17 -1.46 4.56
C GLN A 300 26.04 -2.97 4.27
N HIS A 301 26.75 -3.46 3.23
CA HIS A 301 26.83 -4.90 2.94
C HIS A 301 27.50 -5.65 4.10
N GLN A 302 28.59 -5.10 4.64
CA GLN A 302 29.28 -5.72 5.79
C GLN A 302 28.37 -5.76 7.02
N GLU A 303 27.62 -4.69 7.29
CA GLU A 303 26.66 -4.67 8.39
C GLU A 303 25.58 -5.74 8.20
N ALA A 304 25.00 -5.88 7.00
CA ALA A 304 24.01 -6.91 6.70
C ALA A 304 24.56 -8.32 6.97
N LEU A 305 25.78 -8.60 6.51
CA LEU A 305 26.46 -9.87 6.77
C LEU A 305 26.75 -10.11 8.26
N ASP A 306 27.06 -9.05 9.00
CA ASP A 306 27.26 -9.14 10.46
C ASP A 306 25.98 -9.46 11.19
N TRP A 307 24.83 -8.88 10.80
CA TRP A 307 23.53 -9.22 11.33
C TRP A 307 23.13 -10.66 10.99
N ILE A 308 23.31 -11.11 9.74
CA ILE A 308 23.06 -12.49 9.30
C ILE A 308 23.81 -13.46 10.19
N ARG A 309 25.11 -13.24 10.37
CA ARG A 309 25.98 -14.10 11.17
C ARG A 309 25.60 -14.06 12.65
N ARG A 310 25.44 -12.86 13.21
CA ARG A 310 25.13 -12.63 14.62
C ARG A 310 23.82 -13.28 15.04
N MET A 311 22.77 -13.11 14.24
CA MET A 311 21.45 -13.63 14.54
C MET A 311 21.24 -15.06 14.00
N ARG A 312 22.25 -15.62 13.34
CA ARG A 312 22.19 -16.95 12.71
C ARG A 312 21.01 -17.08 11.74
N ILE A 313 20.82 -16.04 10.94
CA ILE A 313 19.77 -16.03 9.93
C ILE A 313 20.08 -17.10 8.88
N PRO A 314 19.14 -18.01 8.58
CA PRO A 314 19.39 -19.11 7.66
C PRO A 314 19.53 -18.59 6.23
N ILE A 315 20.68 -18.86 5.61
CA ILE A 315 20.92 -18.59 4.21
C ILE A 315 20.79 -19.92 3.47
N GLY A 316 19.79 -20.03 2.60
CA GLY A 316 19.50 -21.26 1.87
C GLY A 316 20.67 -21.76 1.01
N GLY A 317 20.70 -23.06 0.72
CA GLY A 317 21.80 -23.67 -0.03
C GLY A 317 21.83 -23.33 -1.53
N ASN A 318 20.71 -23.01 -2.13
CA ASN A 318 20.61 -22.61 -3.55
C ASN A 318 20.45 -21.10 -3.67
N LEU A 319 21.59 -20.39 -3.62
CA LEU A 319 21.62 -18.93 -3.68
C LEU A 319 21.58 -18.45 -5.13
N PRO A 320 20.69 -17.51 -5.47
CA PRO A 320 20.80 -16.70 -6.69
C PRO A 320 22.12 -15.93 -6.73
N ASP A 321 22.46 -15.36 -7.87
CA ASP A 321 23.68 -14.55 -8.00
C ASP A 321 23.63 -13.29 -7.14
N GLU A 322 22.42 -12.72 -7.00
CA GLU A 322 22.12 -11.59 -6.12
C GLU A 322 20.83 -11.86 -5.36
N VAL A 323 20.73 -11.34 -4.14
CA VAL A 323 19.56 -11.43 -3.27
C VAL A 323 19.31 -10.09 -2.59
N ILE A 324 18.05 -9.82 -2.25
CA ILE A 324 17.68 -8.71 -1.39
C ILE A 324 17.63 -9.20 0.05
N PHE A 325 18.27 -8.46 0.97
CA PHE A 325 18.19 -8.69 2.40
C PHE A 325 17.52 -7.49 3.09
N ASN A 326 16.52 -7.76 3.93
CA ASN A 326 15.77 -6.73 4.66
C ASN A 326 16.57 -6.21 5.85
N LEU A 327 17.61 -5.41 5.62
CA LEU A 327 18.47 -4.89 6.70
C LEU A 327 17.69 -3.97 7.64
N GLY A 328 16.86 -3.07 7.11
CA GLY A 328 16.05 -2.14 7.88
C GLY A 328 15.10 -2.83 8.85
N PRO A 329 14.26 -3.79 8.42
CA PRO A 329 13.43 -4.60 9.32
C PRO A 329 14.21 -5.31 10.42
N ILE A 330 15.44 -5.77 10.16
CA ILE A 330 16.31 -6.37 11.20
C ILE A 330 16.78 -5.34 12.23
N ARG A 331 17.23 -4.15 11.79
CA ARG A 331 17.55 -3.03 12.68
C ARG A 331 16.35 -2.62 13.52
N PHE A 332 15.21 -2.51 12.87
CA PHE A 332 13.95 -2.12 13.51
C PHE A 332 13.57 -3.06 14.65
N VAL A 333 13.58 -4.37 14.46
CA VAL A 333 13.24 -5.30 15.57
C VAL A 333 14.30 -5.27 16.69
N ALA A 334 15.56 -4.95 16.38
CA ALA A 334 16.57 -4.72 17.40
C ALA A 334 16.29 -3.44 18.23
N GLU A 335 15.86 -2.37 17.59
CA GLU A 335 15.39 -1.15 18.25
C GLU A 335 14.13 -1.41 19.10
N LEU A 336 13.18 -2.19 18.60
CA LEU A 336 12.01 -2.60 19.38
C LEU A 336 12.42 -3.34 20.66
N TRP A 337 13.41 -4.24 20.56
CA TRP A 337 13.94 -4.91 21.74
C TRP A 337 14.53 -3.92 22.75
N ARG A 338 15.21 -2.89 22.28
CA ARG A 338 15.81 -1.87 23.14
C ARG A 338 14.75 -1.03 23.85
N ILE A 339 13.77 -0.49 23.11
CA ILE A 339 12.82 0.49 23.64
C ILE A 339 11.67 -0.13 24.45
N LEU A 340 11.27 -1.36 24.14
CA LEU A 340 10.19 -2.02 24.85
C LEU A 340 10.57 -2.33 26.29
N LYS A 341 9.66 -2.05 27.21
CA LYS A 341 9.75 -2.46 28.62
C LYS A 341 9.74 -3.99 28.74
N PRO A 342 10.25 -4.56 29.82
CA PRO A 342 9.93 -5.95 30.17
C PRO A 342 8.41 -6.14 30.25
N GLY A 343 7.87 -7.14 29.53
CA GLY A 343 6.42 -7.33 29.33
C GLY A 343 5.81 -6.42 28.28
N GLY A 344 6.62 -5.58 27.61
CA GLY A 344 6.19 -4.75 26.49
C GLY A 344 5.94 -5.57 25.22
N ARG A 345 5.11 -5.06 24.33
CA ARG A 345 4.56 -5.82 23.20
C ARG A 345 4.61 -5.02 21.91
N ALA A 346 4.74 -5.71 20.77
CA ALA A 346 4.65 -5.09 19.45
C ALA A 346 3.71 -5.86 18.53
N PHE A 347 2.86 -5.12 17.83
CA PHE A 347 2.08 -5.57 16.69
C PHE A 347 2.77 -5.06 15.43
N LEU A 348 3.23 -5.98 14.60
CA LEU A 348 3.86 -5.67 13.31
C LEU A 348 3.05 -6.35 12.22
N THR A 349 2.73 -5.62 11.16
CA THR A 349 2.10 -6.19 9.98
C THR A 349 2.68 -5.61 8.71
N GLU A 350 2.95 -6.49 7.76
CA GLU A 350 3.47 -6.13 6.46
C GLU A 350 3.18 -7.25 5.47
N PHE A 351 3.23 -6.96 4.17
CA PHE A 351 3.25 -8.00 3.15
C PHE A 351 4.64 -8.65 3.07
N GLY A 352 4.67 -9.92 2.68
CA GLY A 352 5.93 -10.63 2.56
C GLY A 352 5.81 -12.13 2.42
N ILE A 353 6.96 -12.78 2.40
CA ILE A 353 7.15 -14.18 2.10
C ILE A 353 7.74 -14.94 3.28
N GLU A 354 7.54 -16.27 3.28
CA GLU A 354 8.17 -17.17 4.26
C GLU A 354 9.39 -17.88 3.69
N ASP A 355 9.34 -18.19 2.40
CA ASP A 355 10.38 -18.92 1.68
C ASP A 355 10.93 -18.10 0.52
N GLY A 356 12.21 -18.27 0.20
CA GLY A 356 12.87 -17.55 -0.88
C GLY A 356 13.46 -16.21 -0.45
N TRP A 357 13.68 -15.33 -1.41
CA TRP A 357 14.26 -14.01 -1.21
C TRP A 357 13.28 -12.91 -1.57
N PRO A 358 13.28 -11.77 -0.86
CA PRO A 358 12.40 -10.65 -1.14
C PRO A 358 12.46 -10.20 -2.58
N ALA A 359 11.32 -10.01 -3.20
CA ALA A 359 11.18 -9.40 -4.50
C ALA A 359 10.87 -7.90 -4.37
N PRO A 360 11.33 -7.07 -5.32
CA PRO A 360 10.92 -5.68 -5.40
C PRO A 360 9.47 -5.58 -5.85
N VAL A 361 8.72 -4.71 -5.19
CA VAL A 361 7.35 -4.32 -5.55
C VAL A 361 7.38 -2.87 -6.00
N LYS A 362 7.26 -2.65 -7.30
CA LYS A 362 7.30 -1.31 -7.89
C LYS A 362 5.97 -0.61 -7.69
N LEU A 363 6.02 0.55 -7.08
CA LEU A 363 4.90 1.46 -6.87
C LEU A 363 5.14 2.79 -7.60
N PRO A 364 4.12 3.62 -7.78
CA PRO A 364 4.32 4.96 -8.33
C PRO A 364 5.30 5.78 -7.48
N GLY A 365 6.45 6.10 -8.05
CA GLY A 365 7.47 6.93 -7.42
C GLY A 365 8.49 6.21 -6.54
N HIS A 366 8.25 4.96 -6.09
CA HIS A 366 9.19 4.22 -5.25
C HIS A 366 9.11 2.70 -5.44
N THR A 367 9.98 1.97 -4.76
CA THR A 367 10.01 0.51 -4.75
C THR A 367 10.01 0.02 -3.31
N GLU A 368 9.00 -0.74 -2.94
CA GLU A 368 8.95 -1.49 -1.68
C GLU A 368 9.57 -2.88 -1.86
N TYR A 369 9.91 -3.53 -0.75
CA TYR A 369 10.47 -4.88 -0.79
C TYR A 369 9.71 -5.82 0.15
N GLU A 370 9.30 -6.98 -0.37
CA GLU A 370 8.68 -8.03 0.45
C GLU A 370 9.50 -8.30 1.71
N VAL A 371 8.83 -8.43 2.85
CA VAL A 371 9.52 -8.82 4.09
C VAL A 371 9.72 -10.33 4.12
N GLN A 372 10.97 -10.78 4.31
CA GLN A 372 11.28 -12.20 4.49
C GLN A 372 11.05 -12.61 5.96
N TYR A 373 9.89 -13.18 6.21
CA TYR A 373 9.45 -13.49 7.57
C TYR A 373 10.24 -14.59 8.27
N ALA A 374 10.82 -15.56 7.56
CA ALA A 374 11.69 -16.54 8.20
C ALA A 374 12.94 -15.87 8.79
N HIS A 375 13.52 -14.89 8.09
CA HIS A 375 14.66 -14.10 8.57
C HIS A 375 14.25 -13.22 9.75
N LEU A 376 13.16 -12.48 9.62
CA LEU A 376 12.66 -11.59 10.68
C LEU A 376 12.33 -12.38 11.95
N ARG A 377 11.64 -13.50 11.83
CA ARG A 377 11.30 -14.39 12.97
C ARG A 377 12.53 -14.99 13.62
N GLN A 378 13.55 -15.36 12.84
CA GLN A 378 14.82 -15.79 13.39
C GLN A 378 15.48 -14.69 14.21
N ALA A 379 15.47 -13.45 13.72
CA ALA A 379 16.01 -12.29 14.43
C ALA A 379 15.27 -12.01 15.74
N VAL A 380 13.95 -11.99 15.73
CA VAL A 380 13.16 -11.73 16.96
C VAL A 380 13.34 -12.83 18.02
N ARG A 381 13.45 -14.11 17.60
CA ARG A 381 13.76 -15.22 18.52
C ARG A 381 15.16 -15.08 19.12
N TRP A 382 16.14 -14.73 18.28
CA TRP A 382 17.52 -14.51 18.73
C TRP A 382 17.61 -13.38 19.76
N LEU A 383 16.85 -12.30 19.56
CA LEU A 383 16.73 -11.19 20.52
C LEU A 383 16.06 -11.63 21.83
N GLY A 384 15.28 -12.71 21.84
CA GLY A 384 14.60 -13.24 23.00
C GLY A 384 13.13 -12.87 23.11
N PHE A 385 12.50 -12.37 22.06
CA PHE A 385 11.06 -12.18 22.01
C PHE A 385 10.32 -13.52 22.04
N GLN A 386 9.16 -13.51 22.69
CA GLN A 386 8.11 -14.49 22.41
C GLN A 386 7.31 -13.98 21.22
N GLU A 387 7.10 -14.85 20.23
CA GLU A 387 6.41 -14.47 19.01
C GLU A 387 5.14 -15.28 18.77
N ARG A 388 4.17 -14.67 18.12
CA ARG A 388 3.05 -15.37 17.49
C ARG A 388 2.90 -14.83 16.06
N TYR A 389 2.87 -15.74 15.10
CA TYR A 389 2.83 -15.43 13.67
C TYR A 389 1.51 -15.89 13.05
N LEU A 390 0.85 -15.04 12.28
CA LEU A 390 -0.46 -15.25 11.67
C LEU A 390 -0.51 -14.54 10.32
N THR A 391 -1.48 -14.90 9.46
CA THR A 391 -1.88 -13.99 8.39
C THR A 391 -2.77 -12.88 8.94
N LEU A 392 -2.81 -11.74 8.26
CA LEU A 392 -3.66 -10.63 8.69
C LEU A 392 -5.16 -11.00 8.73
N PRO A 393 -5.74 -11.70 7.74
CA PRO A 393 -7.12 -12.19 7.83
C PRO A 393 -7.38 -13.10 9.04
N GLN A 394 -6.42 -13.98 9.41
CA GLN A 394 -6.55 -14.80 10.62
C GLN A 394 -6.58 -13.95 11.88
N PHE A 395 -5.71 -12.96 11.97
CA PHE A 395 -5.68 -12.04 13.12
C PHE A 395 -6.98 -11.23 13.23
N LEU A 396 -7.46 -10.68 12.13
CA LEU A 396 -8.70 -9.90 12.07
C LEU A 396 -9.97 -10.78 12.20
N SER A 397 -9.85 -12.10 12.11
CA SER A 397 -10.99 -13.03 12.00
C SER A 397 -11.84 -12.74 10.74
N MET A 398 -11.20 -12.35 9.68
CA MET A 398 -11.80 -12.03 8.39
C MET A 398 -11.90 -13.26 7.51
N LYS A 399 -12.95 -13.36 6.70
CA LYS A 399 -13.10 -14.43 5.72
C LYS A 399 -12.30 -14.07 4.45
N PRO A 400 -11.32 -14.89 4.02
CA PRO A 400 -10.51 -14.57 2.84
C PRO A 400 -11.32 -14.40 1.54
N ALA A 401 -12.40 -15.14 1.39
CA ALA A 401 -13.31 -15.06 0.25
C ALA A 401 -14.34 -13.92 0.33
N THR A 402 -14.11 -12.92 1.20
CA THR A 402 -14.97 -11.74 1.24
C THR A 402 -14.70 -10.89 0.00
N LYS A 403 -15.74 -10.63 -0.78
CA LYS A 403 -15.64 -9.85 -2.01
C LYS A 403 -15.91 -8.38 -1.76
N VAL A 404 -15.03 -7.54 -2.28
CA VAL A 404 -15.15 -6.08 -2.22
C VAL A 404 -14.87 -5.45 -3.59
N LEU A 405 -15.49 -4.32 -3.82
CA LEU A 405 -15.17 -3.44 -4.93
C LEU A 405 -13.99 -2.56 -4.53
N CYS A 406 -12.96 -2.48 -5.39
CA CYS A 406 -11.75 -1.71 -5.11
C CYS A 406 -12.02 -0.19 -5.06
N THR A 407 -11.12 0.55 -4.39
CA THR A 407 -11.22 2.00 -4.23
C THR A 407 -11.13 2.74 -5.56
N GLY A 408 -10.33 2.29 -6.52
CA GLY A 408 -10.26 2.87 -7.87
C GLY A 408 -11.63 2.90 -8.58
N ALA A 409 -12.38 1.78 -8.51
CA ALA A 409 -13.73 1.73 -9.06
C ALA A 409 -14.70 2.63 -8.30
N THR A 410 -14.61 2.69 -6.95
CA THR A 410 -15.48 3.55 -6.16
C THR A 410 -15.18 5.03 -6.36
N TYR A 411 -13.94 5.39 -6.67
CA TYR A 411 -13.56 6.74 -7.06
C TYR A 411 -14.25 7.17 -8.35
N THR A 412 -14.25 6.31 -9.36
CA THR A 412 -14.98 6.54 -10.60
C THR A 412 -16.48 6.72 -10.36
N ILE A 413 -17.07 5.86 -9.52
CA ILE A 413 -18.50 5.94 -9.13
C ILE A 413 -18.79 7.26 -8.40
N GLN A 414 -17.90 7.72 -7.54
CA GLN A 414 -18.07 9.00 -6.86
C GLN A 414 -18.24 10.14 -7.86
N ARG A 415 -17.43 10.18 -8.91
CA ARG A 415 -17.53 11.20 -9.96
C ARG A 415 -18.87 11.17 -10.70
N PHE A 416 -19.40 9.99 -10.97
CA PHE A 416 -20.75 9.88 -11.53
C PHE A 416 -21.81 10.37 -10.55
N CYS A 417 -21.70 10.00 -9.28
CA CYS A 417 -22.62 10.45 -8.24
C CYS A 417 -22.59 11.97 -8.06
N GLN A 418 -21.42 12.59 -8.10
CA GLN A 418 -21.26 14.04 -8.07
C GLN A 418 -21.99 14.71 -9.25
N ALA A 419 -21.82 14.20 -10.47
CA ALA A 419 -22.51 14.72 -11.65
C ALA A 419 -24.04 14.53 -11.57
N LEU A 420 -24.51 13.54 -10.79
CA LEU A 420 -25.92 13.26 -10.55
C LEU A 420 -26.45 13.94 -9.26
N ASN A 421 -25.66 14.75 -8.58
CA ASN A 421 -25.97 15.35 -7.28
C ASN A 421 -26.39 14.31 -6.22
N LYS A 422 -25.74 13.15 -6.20
CA LYS A 422 -25.97 12.08 -5.21
C LYS A 422 -24.77 11.95 -4.27
N PRO A 423 -25.01 11.79 -2.94
CA PRO A 423 -23.91 11.57 -1.99
C PRO A 423 -23.30 10.18 -2.23
N PHE A 424 -21.97 10.12 -2.21
CA PHE A 424 -21.22 8.88 -2.30
C PHE A 424 -19.82 9.11 -1.70
N SER A 425 -19.28 8.13 -0.97
CA SER A 425 -17.94 8.19 -0.38
C SER A 425 -17.05 7.10 -0.97
N VAL A 426 -15.77 7.42 -1.18
CA VAL A 426 -14.77 6.45 -1.64
C VAL A 426 -14.35 5.56 -0.47
N ARG A 427 -14.55 4.25 -0.60
CA ARG A 427 -14.14 3.21 0.32
C ARG A 427 -14.29 1.83 -0.32
N ALA A 428 -13.82 0.79 0.33
CA ALA A 428 -14.14 -0.59 -0.07
C ALA A 428 -15.61 -0.90 0.22
N TYR A 429 -16.33 -1.43 -0.77
CA TYR A 429 -17.74 -1.83 -0.66
C TYR A 429 -17.90 -3.30 -0.94
N THR A 430 -18.64 -4.00 -0.09
CA THR A 430 -19.25 -5.27 -0.49
C THR A 430 -20.40 -5.01 -1.48
N GLU A 431 -20.79 -6.02 -2.24
CA GLU A 431 -21.90 -5.91 -3.20
C GLU A 431 -23.19 -5.43 -2.54
N THR A 432 -23.50 -5.97 -1.36
CA THR A 432 -24.68 -5.59 -0.58
C THR A 432 -24.63 -4.11 -0.16
N GLU A 433 -23.48 -3.65 0.35
CA GLU A 433 -23.32 -2.24 0.75
C GLU A 433 -23.45 -1.29 -0.44
N LEU A 434 -22.83 -1.64 -1.57
CA LEU A 434 -22.90 -0.81 -2.77
C LEU A 434 -24.34 -0.71 -3.28
N SER A 435 -25.06 -1.82 -3.30
CA SER A 435 -26.47 -1.86 -3.69
C SER A 435 -27.34 -0.97 -2.80
N GLN A 436 -27.14 -1.05 -1.49
CA GLN A 436 -27.87 -0.20 -0.54
C GLN A 436 -27.54 1.30 -0.70
N THR A 437 -26.29 1.61 -1.03
CA THR A 437 -25.83 2.99 -1.16
C THR A 437 -26.29 3.64 -2.45
N LEU A 438 -26.23 2.91 -3.57
CA LEU A 438 -26.47 3.46 -4.91
C LEU A 438 -27.92 3.36 -5.37
N GLY A 439 -28.67 2.39 -4.89
CA GLY A 439 -30.07 2.19 -5.27
C GLY A 439 -30.27 2.17 -6.79
N ASP A 440 -30.96 3.17 -7.33
CA ASP A 440 -31.31 3.33 -8.75
C ASP A 440 -30.11 3.61 -9.67
N VAL A 441 -28.95 3.96 -9.12
CA VAL A 441 -27.69 4.20 -9.89
C VAL A 441 -27.03 2.87 -10.25
N LEU A 442 -27.04 1.88 -9.34
CA LEU A 442 -26.32 0.63 -9.52
C LEU A 442 -26.70 -0.14 -10.80
N PRO A 443 -27.98 -0.29 -11.18
CA PRO A 443 -28.34 -1.00 -12.41
C PRO A 443 -27.81 -0.36 -13.70
N LYS A 444 -27.39 0.90 -13.64
CA LYS A 444 -26.81 1.65 -14.76
C LYS A 444 -25.29 1.57 -14.82
N LEU A 445 -24.62 1.02 -13.82
CA LEU A 445 -23.20 0.80 -13.81
C LEU A 445 -22.81 -0.47 -14.57
N ARG A 446 -21.68 -0.43 -15.23
CA ARG A 446 -21.05 -1.59 -15.90
C ARG A 446 -19.57 -1.61 -15.54
N GLY A 447 -19.00 -2.81 -15.40
CA GLY A 447 -17.59 -2.97 -15.07
C GLY A 447 -17.29 -2.93 -13.55
N CYS A 448 -18.31 -3.05 -12.70
CA CYS A 448 -18.07 -3.24 -11.26
C CYS A 448 -17.64 -4.69 -11.00
N HIS A 449 -16.34 -4.90 -10.82
CA HIS A 449 -15.77 -6.20 -10.49
C HIS A 449 -15.46 -6.28 -9.00
N TYR A 450 -15.96 -7.34 -8.36
CA TYR A 450 -15.70 -7.60 -6.94
C TYR A 450 -14.62 -8.66 -6.82
N HIS A 451 -13.55 -8.32 -6.13
CA HIS A 451 -12.40 -9.19 -5.91
C HIS A 451 -12.44 -9.77 -4.51
N ASP A 452 -12.01 -11.01 -4.37
CA ASP A 452 -11.73 -11.56 -3.05
C ASP A 452 -10.60 -10.74 -2.40
N VAL A 453 -10.75 -10.35 -1.15
CA VAL A 453 -9.70 -9.59 -0.44
C VAL A 453 -8.39 -10.35 -0.35
N ALA A 454 -8.44 -11.67 -0.48
CA ALA A 454 -7.27 -12.55 -0.53
C ALA A 454 -6.66 -12.69 -1.93
N ASP A 455 -7.30 -12.16 -2.98
CA ASP A 455 -6.81 -12.28 -4.35
C ASP A 455 -5.49 -11.52 -4.53
N PRO A 456 -4.36 -12.21 -4.79
CA PRO A 456 -3.07 -11.55 -4.98
C PRO A 456 -3.01 -10.70 -6.26
N ALA A 457 -3.93 -10.93 -7.22
CA ALA A 457 -4.01 -10.10 -8.41
C ALA A 457 -4.64 -8.73 -8.13
N TRP A 458 -5.21 -8.54 -6.97
CA TRP A 458 -5.79 -7.28 -6.53
C TRP A 458 -5.02 -6.73 -5.31
N PHE A 459 -5.34 -7.12 -4.08
CA PHE A 459 -4.71 -6.59 -2.88
C PHE A 459 -3.84 -7.63 -2.14
N GLY A 460 -4.12 -8.94 -2.34
CA GLY A 460 -3.33 -10.02 -1.77
C GLY A 460 -3.31 -10.04 -0.24
N LEU A 461 -4.46 -9.82 0.42
CA LEU A 461 -4.50 -9.68 1.88
C LEU A 461 -3.92 -10.89 2.64
N LEU A 462 -3.84 -12.09 2.02
CA LEU A 462 -3.17 -13.26 2.58
C LEU A 462 -1.64 -13.13 2.61
N ASP A 463 -1.08 -12.27 1.78
CA ASP A 463 0.36 -11.99 1.76
C ASP A 463 0.78 -11.09 2.92
N PHE A 464 -0.19 -10.36 3.52
CA PHE A 464 0.03 -9.61 4.76
C PHE A 464 0.09 -10.55 5.96
N LYS A 465 1.18 -10.46 6.68
CA LYS A 465 1.45 -11.25 7.89
C LYS A 465 1.39 -10.37 9.12
N VAL A 466 1.08 -10.98 10.23
CA VAL A 466 1.09 -10.34 11.55
C VAL A 466 2.11 -11.05 12.42
N LEU A 467 3.02 -10.29 12.98
CA LEU A 467 3.97 -10.73 13.98
C LEU A 467 3.67 -10.03 15.30
N LEU A 468 3.11 -10.78 16.24
CA LEU A 468 2.89 -10.31 17.60
C LEU A 468 4.11 -10.67 18.44
N LEU A 469 4.74 -9.66 19.03
CA LEU A 469 5.93 -9.82 19.84
C LEU A 469 5.63 -9.48 21.31
N GLU A 470 6.21 -10.25 22.23
CA GLU A 470 6.24 -9.92 23.65
C GLU A 470 7.68 -10.02 24.15
N LYS A 471 8.17 -8.93 24.73
CA LYS A 471 9.44 -8.94 25.45
C LYS A 471 9.20 -9.56 26.83
N PRO A 472 9.83 -10.70 27.16
CA PRO A 472 9.60 -11.34 28.44
C PRO A 472 9.79 -10.39 29.63
N GLY A 473 8.98 -10.53 30.67
CA GLY A 473 9.22 -9.89 31.97
C GLY A 473 10.58 -10.36 32.51
N ALA A 474 11.14 -9.64 33.47
CA ALA A 474 12.44 -9.97 34.02
C ALA A 474 12.43 -11.35 34.70
N ALA A 475 12.65 -12.42 33.94
CA ALA A 475 13.12 -13.70 34.45
C ALA A 475 14.66 -13.74 34.28
N PRO A 476 15.39 -14.45 35.17
CA PRO A 476 16.85 -14.45 35.15
C PRO A 476 17.34 -14.97 33.79
N ARG A 477 18.19 -14.17 33.13
CA ARG A 477 18.85 -14.55 31.89
C ARG A 477 19.73 -15.78 32.13
N PRO A 478 19.71 -16.78 31.23
CA PRO A 478 20.87 -17.65 31.13
C PRO A 478 22.05 -16.75 30.70
N SER A 479 23.17 -16.89 31.39
CA SER A 479 24.36 -16.09 31.19
C SER A 479 24.94 -16.34 29.77
N VAL A 480 24.58 -15.52 28.81
CA VAL A 480 25.34 -15.37 27.57
C VAL A 480 26.30 -14.22 27.83
N GLN A 481 27.58 -14.52 27.84
CA GLN A 481 28.65 -13.53 27.94
C GLN A 481 28.42 -12.41 26.93
N GLN A 482 28.10 -11.23 27.46
CA GLN A 482 28.14 -9.99 26.69
C GLN A 482 29.59 -9.72 26.34
N THR A 483 29.98 -9.93 25.10
CA THR A 483 31.17 -9.28 24.56
C THR A 483 30.83 -7.81 24.38
N HIS A 484 31.53 -7.02 25.15
CA HIS A 484 31.43 -5.55 25.19
C HIS A 484 31.73 -4.92 23.85
N GLY A 485 30.98 -3.85 23.54
CA GLY A 485 31.46 -2.68 22.85
C GLY A 485 30.93 -2.48 21.42
N TYR A 486 29.75 -1.93 21.28
CA TYR A 486 29.51 -0.97 20.21
C TYR A 486 28.82 0.25 20.80
N ARG A 487 29.58 1.35 20.93
CA ARG A 487 29.02 2.70 21.06
C ARG A 487 28.47 3.08 19.68
N TRP A 488 27.21 3.34 19.61
CA TRP A 488 26.58 3.91 18.47
C TRP A 488 27.16 5.31 18.24
N TYR A 489 27.75 5.53 17.08
CA TYR A 489 28.20 6.86 16.68
C TYR A 489 26.98 7.69 16.29
N SER A 490 26.65 8.65 17.14
CA SER A 490 25.93 9.84 16.71
C SER A 490 26.92 10.72 15.96
N GLN A 491 26.85 10.78 14.66
CA GLN A 491 27.43 11.88 13.89
C GLN A 491 26.29 12.63 13.22
N GLY A 492 26.34 13.95 13.44
CA GLY A 492 25.44 15.04 13.29
C GLY A 492 24.92 15.40 11.90
#